data_26bd6e8355d3ad07302c74569088c1cb
#
_entry.id   26bd6e8355d3ad07302c74569088c1cb
#
_cell.length_a   1.000
_cell.length_b   1.000
_cell.length_c   1.000
_cell.angle_alpha   90.00
_cell.angle_beta   90.00
_cell.angle_gamma   90.00
#
_symmetry.space_group_name_H-M   'P 1'
#
loop_
_entity.id
_entity.type
_entity.pdbx_description
1 polymer ?
#
loop_
_entity_poly.entity_id
_entity_poly.type
_entity_poly.pdbx_seq_one_letter_code
_entity_poly.pdbx_strand_id
1 'polypeptide(L)'
;MTRLAAFVTLAVLVPAAPAAAQAPAVSPVTDAVLADPPPESWLNWRRTLDGWGYSPLAQIDRDNVGDLRMVWSWAMEPGSQQTTPIVHEGVMYLASPGNIVQALDAATGDMLWEYRRQFPTARGRGRPNRNIAIYGDKIIVNTADASIVALDTRTGEVVWETDVADTSKGFFFSSGALVVDGVVISGMAGCLRFWEEGCFITGHDADTGRELWRTSTVARPGEPGGDTWGDLPMMFRGGGDAWIAGSYDPDLGLTYWGVAQAKPWAQVSRRTDADALYTSSTLALDPETGEMRWYFQHLPGESHDMDETFERILVDVDGRPSVFTMGKLGILWQLDRETGAFVNATDLGYQNIVDIDPETGGMSFRPGMMPVLDERLEFCPSHSGLKSWRAMAYHPDTQAFYVPLLVSCERTTFGPGPELVEGGGGVGISRRTHLMHPQRPDGVGEFVAIDVGGNVLWRHRTRTAIDSAALTTAGGLVIVGDWDRNLYVHDVRSGDILFRTRMPSSVSGFPITYAVDGRQYLAIPVGTDPSLWSGISGQLTPERQRPAGGHGIFVFTLPEDAR
;
A
#
# COMPACT_ATOMS: atom_id res chain seq x y z
N MET A 1 -83.19 7.03 -26.92
CA MET A 1 -81.88 7.71 -27.18
C MET A 1 -80.88 7.16 -26.24
N THR A 2 -80.16 6.14 -26.70
CA THR A 2 -79.19 5.36 -25.91
C THR A 2 -77.80 5.87 -26.27
N ARG A 3 -77.09 6.46 -25.31
CA ARG A 3 -75.67 6.95 -25.52
C ARG A 3 -74.75 5.77 -25.22
N LEU A 4 -73.97 5.34 -26.23
CA LEU A 4 -72.81 4.45 -26.08
C LEU A 4 -71.62 5.29 -25.57
N ALA A 5 -71.08 4.89 -24.45
CA ALA A 5 -69.80 5.41 -23.95
C ALA A 5 -68.66 4.50 -24.47
N ALA A 6 -67.78 5.04 -25.26
CA ALA A 6 -66.55 4.35 -25.71
C ALA A 6 -65.44 4.52 -24.64
N PHE A 7 -64.99 3.41 -24.07
CA PHE A 7 -63.78 3.39 -23.22
C PHE A 7 -62.53 3.31 -24.12
N VAL A 8 -61.71 4.36 -24.08
CA VAL A 8 -60.38 4.35 -24.69
C VAL A 8 -59.40 3.84 -23.63
N THR A 9 -58.86 2.64 -23.84
CA THR A 9 -57.81 2.07 -23.00
C THR A 9 -56.47 2.63 -23.47
N LEU A 10 -55.86 3.50 -22.66
CA LEU A 10 -54.52 4.04 -22.89
C LEU A 10 -53.48 2.96 -22.45
N ALA A 11 -52.80 2.31 -23.39
CA ALA A 11 -51.66 1.44 -23.08
C ALA A 11 -50.47 2.31 -22.73
N VAL A 12 -50.04 2.29 -21.47
CA VAL A 12 -48.82 2.92 -21.00
C VAL A 12 -47.62 2.01 -21.40
N LEU A 13 -46.91 2.39 -22.43
CA LEU A 13 -45.61 1.78 -22.74
C LEU A 13 -44.61 2.20 -21.65
N VAL A 14 -44.28 1.29 -20.73
CA VAL A 14 -43.19 1.44 -19.78
C VAL A 14 -41.91 1.21 -20.62
N PRO A 15 -40.99 2.19 -20.73
CA PRO A 15 -39.72 1.94 -21.42
C PRO A 15 -38.95 0.87 -20.61
N ALA A 16 -38.52 -0.19 -21.29
CA ALA A 16 -37.60 -1.15 -20.69
C ALA A 16 -36.35 -0.39 -20.26
N ALA A 17 -35.93 -0.51 -19.01
CA ALA A 17 -34.65 -0.01 -18.54
C ALA A 17 -33.56 -0.64 -19.43
N PRO A 18 -32.55 0.14 -19.88
CA PRO A 18 -31.42 -0.43 -20.60
C PRO A 18 -30.82 -1.54 -19.74
N ALA A 19 -30.60 -2.71 -20.32
CA ALA A 19 -29.84 -3.77 -19.65
C ALA A 19 -28.49 -3.17 -19.24
N ALA A 20 -28.13 -3.32 -17.97
CA ALA A 20 -26.82 -2.90 -17.50
C ALA A 20 -25.75 -3.61 -18.37
N ALA A 21 -24.80 -2.86 -18.88
CA ALA A 21 -23.67 -3.43 -19.60
C ALA A 21 -22.95 -4.40 -18.63
N GLN A 22 -22.71 -5.61 -19.09
CA GLN A 22 -21.98 -6.62 -18.33
C GLN A 22 -20.57 -6.73 -18.89
N ALA A 23 -19.57 -6.89 -18.00
CA ALA A 23 -18.21 -7.23 -18.44
C ALA A 23 -18.21 -8.58 -19.19
N PRO A 24 -17.26 -8.81 -20.10
CA PRO A 24 -17.00 -10.14 -20.64
C PRO A 24 -16.82 -11.14 -19.50
N ALA A 25 -17.17 -12.41 -19.75
CA ALA A 25 -16.84 -13.46 -18.81
C ALA A 25 -15.33 -13.67 -18.81
N VAL A 26 -14.71 -13.57 -17.63
CA VAL A 26 -13.29 -13.89 -17.42
C VAL A 26 -13.18 -15.27 -16.77
N SER A 27 -12.06 -15.96 -16.99
CA SER A 27 -11.78 -17.24 -16.34
C SER A 27 -11.64 -17.05 -14.83
N PRO A 28 -12.15 -17.97 -13.98
CA PRO A 28 -11.97 -17.88 -12.53
C PRO A 28 -10.49 -17.88 -12.15
N VAL A 29 -10.10 -16.96 -11.27
CA VAL A 29 -8.73 -16.86 -10.76
C VAL A 29 -8.56 -17.81 -9.58
N THR A 30 -7.73 -18.85 -9.74
CA THR A 30 -7.43 -19.85 -8.71
C THR A 30 -6.09 -19.57 -8.03
N ASP A 31 -5.78 -20.29 -6.93
CA ASP A 31 -4.47 -20.21 -6.29
C ASP A 31 -3.33 -20.51 -7.25
N ALA A 32 -3.49 -21.48 -8.14
CA ALA A 32 -2.50 -21.81 -9.18
C ALA A 32 -2.26 -20.62 -10.14
N VAL A 33 -3.32 -19.88 -10.51
CA VAL A 33 -3.21 -18.68 -11.37
C VAL A 33 -2.59 -17.51 -10.59
N LEU A 34 -2.86 -17.38 -9.30
CA LEU A 34 -2.22 -16.35 -8.46
C LEU A 34 -0.73 -16.63 -8.22
N ALA A 35 -0.34 -17.90 -8.08
CA ALA A 35 1.05 -18.32 -7.90
C ALA A 35 1.89 -18.09 -9.18
N ASP A 36 1.33 -18.35 -10.37
CA ASP A 36 2.00 -18.11 -11.65
C ASP A 36 1.04 -17.39 -12.63
N PRO A 37 0.88 -16.06 -12.45
CA PRO A 37 -0.07 -15.29 -13.26
C PRO A 37 0.42 -15.15 -14.71
N PRO A 38 -0.51 -15.24 -15.70
CA PRO A 38 -0.19 -15.01 -17.11
C PRO A 38 0.60 -13.69 -17.29
N PRO A 39 1.60 -13.66 -18.19
CA PRO A 39 2.43 -12.46 -18.42
C PRO A 39 1.62 -11.19 -18.69
N GLU A 40 0.52 -11.30 -19.41
CA GLU A 40 -0.39 -10.22 -19.78
C GLU A 40 -1.26 -9.71 -18.63
N SER A 41 -1.36 -10.45 -17.52
CA SER A 41 -2.24 -10.14 -16.40
C SER A 41 -1.50 -9.43 -15.25
N TRP A 42 -2.28 -8.66 -14.46
CA TRP A 42 -1.84 -8.06 -13.19
C TRP A 42 -2.86 -8.41 -12.11
N LEU A 43 -2.64 -9.52 -11.37
CA LEU A 43 -3.67 -10.16 -10.53
C LEU A 43 -3.54 -9.85 -9.03
N ASN A 44 -2.42 -9.27 -8.59
CA ASN A 44 -2.20 -8.90 -7.20
C ASN A 44 -1.68 -7.46 -7.12
N TRP A 45 -1.71 -6.84 -5.94
CA TRP A 45 -1.28 -5.45 -5.76
C TRP A 45 0.17 -5.18 -6.23
N ARG A 46 1.06 -6.20 -6.17
CA ARG A 46 2.42 -6.14 -6.73
C ARG A 46 2.65 -7.14 -7.85
N ARG A 47 1.60 -7.55 -8.56
CA ARG A 47 1.48 -8.54 -9.62
C ARG A 47 1.54 -9.98 -9.13
N THR A 48 2.57 -10.36 -8.38
CA THR A 48 2.85 -11.70 -7.88
C THR A 48 2.80 -11.75 -6.35
N LEU A 49 2.67 -12.92 -5.78
CA LEU A 49 2.54 -13.13 -4.33
C LEU A 49 3.83 -12.81 -3.56
N ASP A 50 4.98 -12.82 -4.24
CA ASP A 50 6.30 -12.44 -3.71
C ASP A 50 6.51 -10.94 -3.52
N GLY A 51 5.58 -10.10 -4.02
CA GLY A 51 5.61 -8.66 -3.82
C GLY A 51 6.58 -7.87 -4.71
N TRP A 52 7.12 -8.46 -5.80
CA TRP A 52 8.20 -7.85 -6.60
C TRP A 52 7.82 -6.54 -7.29
N GLY A 53 6.57 -6.39 -7.73
CA GLY A 53 6.20 -5.24 -8.58
C GLY A 53 6.91 -5.27 -9.93
N TYR A 54 7.12 -6.46 -10.45
CA TYR A 54 7.81 -6.75 -11.71
C TYR A 54 6.84 -7.34 -12.73
N SER A 55 7.02 -6.98 -14.01
CA SER A 55 6.31 -7.58 -15.15
C SER A 55 7.27 -8.28 -16.10
N PRO A 56 6.98 -9.51 -16.56
CA PRO A 56 7.78 -10.20 -17.56
C PRO A 56 7.56 -9.66 -18.98
N LEU A 57 6.67 -8.69 -19.18
CA LEU A 57 6.43 -8.07 -20.48
C LEU A 57 7.64 -7.22 -20.91
N ALA A 58 8.04 -7.34 -22.18
CA ALA A 58 9.21 -6.69 -22.76
C ALA A 58 8.96 -6.03 -24.13
N GLN A 59 7.70 -5.92 -24.58
CA GLN A 59 7.40 -5.24 -25.85
C GLN A 59 7.73 -3.72 -25.76
N ILE A 60 7.49 -3.12 -24.60
CA ILE A 60 7.97 -1.77 -24.27
C ILE A 60 9.32 -1.96 -23.61
N ASP A 61 10.38 -1.47 -24.23
CA ASP A 61 11.76 -1.66 -23.80
C ASP A 61 12.58 -0.36 -23.87
N ARG A 62 13.88 -0.48 -23.62
CA ARG A 62 14.82 0.66 -23.59
C ARG A 62 14.95 1.38 -24.92
N ASP A 63 14.77 0.68 -26.04
CA ASP A 63 15.03 1.21 -27.38
C ASP A 63 13.79 1.95 -27.94
N ASN A 64 12.58 1.56 -27.50
CA ASN A 64 11.32 2.07 -28.04
C ASN A 64 10.44 2.86 -27.05
N VAL A 65 10.78 2.89 -25.75
CA VAL A 65 9.97 3.59 -24.74
C VAL A 65 9.79 5.09 -25.02
N GLY A 66 10.70 5.70 -25.77
CA GLY A 66 10.58 7.09 -26.25
C GLY A 66 9.37 7.36 -27.15
N ASP A 67 8.83 6.30 -27.76
CA ASP A 67 7.69 6.37 -28.68
C ASP A 67 6.33 6.19 -27.98
N LEU A 68 6.28 5.99 -26.68
CA LEU A 68 5.04 5.84 -25.92
C LEU A 68 4.04 6.97 -26.23
N ARG A 69 2.76 6.59 -26.45
CA ARG A 69 1.63 7.51 -26.63
C ARG A 69 0.51 7.14 -25.69
N MET A 70 -0.15 8.14 -25.12
CA MET A 70 -1.38 7.94 -24.37
C MET A 70 -2.49 7.55 -25.34
N VAL A 71 -3.19 6.46 -25.05
CA VAL A 71 -4.26 5.93 -25.91
C VAL A 71 -5.64 6.11 -25.32
N TRP A 72 -5.76 6.06 -24.01
CA TRP A 72 -7.00 6.40 -23.31
C TRP A 72 -6.73 6.89 -21.89
N SER A 73 -7.72 7.49 -21.28
CA SER A 73 -7.70 7.87 -19.87
C SER A 73 -9.11 7.80 -19.28
N TRP A 74 -9.19 7.53 -17.99
CA TRP A 74 -10.45 7.52 -17.24
C TRP A 74 -10.36 8.46 -16.04
N ALA A 75 -11.38 9.29 -15.84
CA ALA A 75 -11.44 10.19 -14.69
C ALA A 75 -11.81 9.43 -13.42
N MET A 76 -11.14 9.74 -12.31
CA MET A 76 -11.39 9.15 -11.00
C MET A 76 -11.94 10.18 -10.02
N GLU A 77 -12.65 9.72 -9.00
CA GLU A 77 -13.19 10.58 -7.95
C GLU A 77 -12.06 11.29 -7.15
N PRO A 78 -12.32 12.51 -6.67
CA PRO A 78 -11.37 13.21 -5.80
C PRO A 78 -11.11 12.47 -4.49
N GLY A 79 -9.86 12.49 -4.03
CA GLY A 79 -9.43 11.87 -2.78
C GLY A 79 -7.98 11.38 -2.87
N SER A 80 -7.58 10.54 -1.92
CA SER A 80 -6.25 9.92 -1.92
C SER A 80 -6.10 8.90 -3.03
N GLN A 81 -5.42 9.26 -4.13
CA GLN A 81 -5.16 8.35 -5.25
C GLN A 81 -3.92 7.51 -4.96
N GLN A 82 -4.12 6.34 -4.38
CA GLN A 82 -3.06 5.40 -4.01
C GLN A 82 -3.34 4.00 -4.57
N THR A 83 -4.12 3.90 -5.64
CA THR A 83 -4.66 2.63 -6.13
C THR A 83 -3.68 1.84 -6.97
N THR A 84 -3.82 0.52 -6.92
CA THR A 84 -3.27 -0.45 -7.86
C THR A 84 -4.43 -1.06 -8.64
N PRO A 85 -4.51 -0.89 -9.97
CA PRO A 85 -5.49 -1.61 -10.79
C PRO A 85 -5.16 -3.10 -10.84
N ILE A 86 -6.19 -3.95 -11.02
CA ILE A 86 -6.07 -5.36 -11.43
C ILE A 86 -6.46 -5.47 -12.89
N VAL A 87 -5.74 -6.28 -13.66
CA VAL A 87 -6.11 -6.59 -15.06
C VAL A 87 -6.10 -8.10 -15.26
N HIS A 88 -7.22 -8.62 -15.76
CA HIS A 88 -7.40 -10.03 -16.07
C HIS A 88 -8.21 -10.18 -17.38
N GLU A 89 -7.66 -10.92 -18.35
CA GLU A 89 -8.30 -11.24 -19.65
C GLU A 89 -8.98 -10.03 -20.31
N GLY A 90 -8.25 -8.89 -20.38
CA GLY A 90 -8.73 -7.67 -21.04
C GLY A 90 -9.71 -6.82 -20.23
N VAL A 91 -10.02 -7.18 -18.98
CA VAL A 91 -10.83 -6.37 -18.06
C VAL A 91 -9.93 -5.75 -17.00
N MET A 92 -10.02 -4.43 -16.84
CA MET A 92 -9.35 -3.68 -15.75
C MET A 92 -10.34 -3.41 -14.63
N TYR A 93 -10.02 -3.85 -13.41
CA TYR A 93 -10.75 -3.51 -12.20
C TYR A 93 -10.00 -2.42 -11.46
N LEU A 94 -10.63 -1.26 -11.31
CA LEU A 94 -10.03 -0.03 -10.78
C LEU A 94 -10.78 0.42 -9.53
N ALA A 95 -10.08 0.53 -8.40
CA ALA A 95 -10.63 1.13 -7.20
C ALA A 95 -10.30 2.62 -7.11
N SER A 96 -11.29 3.44 -6.73
CA SER A 96 -11.16 4.87 -6.46
C SER A 96 -11.41 5.18 -4.98
N PRO A 97 -10.96 6.35 -4.48
CA PRO A 97 -11.30 6.80 -3.14
C PRO A 97 -12.82 6.74 -2.89
N GLY A 98 -13.20 6.38 -1.65
CA GLY A 98 -14.61 6.18 -1.30
C GLY A 98 -15.13 4.78 -1.63
N ASN A 99 -14.25 3.82 -1.88
CA ASN A 99 -14.59 2.43 -2.23
C ASN A 99 -15.55 2.36 -3.43
N ILE A 100 -15.21 3.10 -4.48
CA ILE A 100 -15.84 2.97 -5.78
C ILE A 100 -14.99 2.00 -6.59
N VAL A 101 -15.59 0.97 -7.14
CA VAL A 101 -14.91 -0.02 -7.99
C VAL A 101 -15.55 -0.01 -9.36
N GLN A 102 -14.73 0.06 -10.39
CA GLN A 102 -15.15 0.11 -11.79
C GLN A 102 -14.46 -0.99 -12.56
N ALA A 103 -15.20 -1.71 -13.40
CA ALA A 103 -14.63 -2.53 -14.44
C ALA A 103 -14.60 -1.74 -15.75
N LEU A 104 -13.44 -1.73 -16.37
CA LEU A 104 -13.19 -1.06 -17.64
C LEU A 104 -12.69 -2.07 -18.67
N ASP A 105 -13.01 -1.88 -19.94
CA ASP A 105 -12.28 -2.52 -21.02
C ASP A 105 -10.83 -2.03 -20.99
N ALA A 106 -9.88 -2.94 -20.83
CA ALA A 106 -8.49 -2.58 -20.61
C ALA A 106 -7.80 -2.03 -21.88
N ALA A 107 -8.35 -2.27 -23.07
CA ALA A 107 -7.82 -1.76 -24.34
C ALA A 107 -8.36 -0.36 -24.68
N THR A 108 -9.62 -0.06 -24.33
CA THR A 108 -10.33 1.17 -24.74
C THR A 108 -10.61 2.14 -23.61
N GLY A 109 -10.69 1.66 -22.37
CA GLY A 109 -11.11 2.43 -21.21
C GLY A 109 -12.62 2.60 -21.07
N ASP A 110 -13.44 1.89 -21.88
CA ASP A 110 -14.89 1.92 -21.78
C ASP A 110 -15.36 1.28 -20.47
N MET A 111 -16.24 1.94 -19.74
CA MET A 111 -16.79 1.42 -18.49
C MET A 111 -17.78 0.29 -18.75
N LEU A 112 -17.56 -0.86 -18.12
CA LEU A 112 -18.39 -2.05 -18.19
C LEU A 112 -19.43 -2.08 -17.06
N TRP A 113 -18.98 -1.83 -15.82
CA TRP A 113 -19.86 -1.67 -14.66
C TRP A 113 -19.21 -0.83 -13.58
N GLU A 114 -20.00 -0.36 -12.61
CA GLU A 114 -19.55 0.41 -11.46
C GLU A 114 -20.27 -0.04 -10.19
N TYR A 115 -19.51 -0.25 -9.10
CA TYR A 115 -19.98 -0.38 -7.73
C TYR A 115 -19.61 0.85 -6.93
N ARG A 116 -20.57 1.39 -6.13
CA ARG A 116 -20.35 2.52 -5.22
C ARG A 116 -20.76 2.16 -3.80
N ARG A 117 -19.79 2.11 -2.88
CA ARG A 117 -20.08 1.93 -1.46
C ARG A 117 -20.90 3.09 -0.93
N GLN A 118 -21.99 2.75 -0.23
CA GLN A 118 -22.81 3.73 0.47
C GLN A 118 -22.35 3.83 1.93
N PHE A 119 -21.74 4.96 2.30
CA PHE A 119 -21.31 5.18 3.68
C PHE A 119 -22.42 5.83 4.50
N PRO A 120 -22.69 5.36 5.74
CA PRO A 120 -23.67 5.97 6.64
C PRO A 120 -23.31 7.41 7.02
N THR A 121 -22.02 7.76 6.95
CA THR A 121 -21.49 9.10 7.28
C THR A 121 -20.47 9.53 6.21
N ALA A 122 -20.04 10.80 6.25
CA ALA A 122 -18.97 11.29 5.36
C ALA A 122 -17.58 10.68 5.67
N ARG A 123 -17.43 9.99 6.80
CA ARG A 123 -16.19 9.27 7.13
C ARG A 123 -15.94 8.17 6.10
N GLY A 124 -14.73 8.12 5.58
CA GLY A 124 -14.32 7.12 4.59
C GLY A 124 -14.36 7.57 3.14
N ARG A 125 -15.20 8.56 2.77
CA ARG A 125 -15.38 8.97 1.36
C ARG A 125 -14.11 9.43 0.63
N GLY A 126 -13.12 9.95 1.33
CA GLY A 126 -11.86 10.40 0.74
C GLY A 126 -10.66 9.50 1.09
N ARG A 127 -10.89 8.39 1.80
CA ARG A 127 -9.80 7.48 2.18
C ARG A 127 -9.27 6.72 0.97
N PRO A 128 -7.96 6.38 0.97
CA PRO A 128 -7.40 5.57 -0.10
C PRO A 128 -7.97 4.15 -0.07
N ASN A 129 -8.08 3.56 -1.25
CA ASN A 129 -8.12 2.13 -1.43
C ASN A 129 -6.87 1.76 -2.25
N ARG A 130 -5.85 1.16 -1.61
CA ARG A 130 -4.54 0.93 -2.26
C ARG A 130 -4.58 -0.23 -3.22
N ASN A 131 -5.37 -1.23 -2.92
CA ASN A 131 -5.53 -2.40 -3.77
C ASN A 131 -6.88 -3.07 -3.50
N ILE A 132 -7.30 -3.82 -4.48
CA ILE A 132 -8.35 -4.83 -4.42
C ILE A 132 -7.71 -6.18 -4.70
N ALA A 133 -8.42 -7.28 -4.46
CA ALA A 133 -7.97 -8.61 -4.82
C ALA A 133 -8.97 -9.26 -5.77
N ILE A 134 -8.53 -10.27 -6.52
CA ILE A 134 -9.37 -11.09 -7.39
C ILE A 134 -9.19 -12.56 -7.00
N TYR A 135 -10.31 -13.29 -6.85
CA TYR A 135 -10.30 -14.72 -6.56
C TYR A 135 -11.60 -15.38 -7.02
N GLY A 136 -11.47 -16.52 -7.70
CA GLY A 136 -12.61 -17.15 -8.37
C GLY A 136 -13.21 -16.20 -9.40
N ASP A 137 -14.48 -15.93 -9.26
CA ASP A 137 -15.27 -14.97 -10.04
C ASP A 137 -15.58 -13.69 -9.26
N LYS A 138 -14.76 -13.35 -8.24
CA LYS A 138 -15.03 -12.26 -7.30
C LYS A 138 -13.90 -11.23 -7.26
N ILE A 139 -14.28 -9.96 -7.16
CA ILE A 139 -13.40 -8.86 -6.75
C ILE A 139 -13.62 -8.62 -5.25
N ILE A 140 -12.55 -8.75 -4.47
CA ILE A 140 -12.58 -8.55 -3.02
C ILE A 140 -12.15 -7.12 -2.68
N VAL A 141 -12.97 -6.42 -1.93
CA VAL A 141 -12.79 -5.01 -1.58
C VAL A 141 -12.84 -4.83 -0.08
N ASN A 142 -11.72 -4.43 0.50
CA ASN A 142 -11.67 -3.97 1.89
C ASN A 142 -12.16 -2.52 1.95
N THR A 143 -13.12 -2.21 2.80
CA THR A 143 -13.79 -0.90 2.79
C THR A 143 -13.34 0.02 3.92
N ALA A 144 -13.47 1.32 3.70
CA ALA A 144 -13.10 2.34 4.68
C ALA A 144 -14.01 2.40 5.92
N ASP A 145 -15.06 1.62 5.95
CA ASP A 145 -15.95 1.40 7.10
C ASP A 145 -15.77 0.00 7.74
N ALA A 146 -14.57 -0.58 7.56
CA ALA A 146 -14.13 -1.82 8.19
C ALA A 146 -14.95 -3.08 7.81
N SER A 147 -15.48 -3.13 6.58
CA SER A 147 -16.12 -4.32 6.01
C SER A 147 -15.29 -4.91 4.88
N ILE A 148 -15.49 -6.17 4.55
CA ILE A 148 -14.99 -6.83 3.35
C ILE A 148 -16.19 -7.14 2.46
N VAL A 149 -16.09 -6.79 1.18
CA VAL A 149 -17.16 -6.97 0.19
C VAL A 149 -16.61 -7.76 -0.98
N ALA A 150 -17.31 -8.82 -1.41
CA ALA A 150 -17.03 -9.52 -2.67
C ALA A 150 -18.04 -9.09 -3.73
N LEU A 151 -17.54 -8.70 -4.88
CA LEU A 151 -18.32 -8.28 -6.04
C LEU A 151 -18.15 -9.32 -7.16
N ASP A 152 -19.22 -9.65 -7.85
CA ASP A 152 -19.18 -10.47 -9.06
C ASP A 152 -18.35 -9.75 -10.15
N THR A 153 -17.39 -10.45 -10.77
CA THR A 153 -16.47 -9.86 -11.77
C THR A 153 -17.17 -9.33 -13.01
N ARG A 154 -18.36 -9.87 -13.38
CA ARG A 154 -19.08 -9.51 -14.60
C ARG A 154 -20.07 -8.37 -14.39
N THR A 155 -20.68 -8.30 -13.20
CA THR A 155 -21.82 -7.40 -12.95
C THR A 155 -21.52 -6.31 -11.92
N GLY A 156 -20.51 -6.50 -11.07
CA GLY A 156 -20.24 -5.63 -9.92
C GLY A 156 -21.27 -5.75 -8.79
N GLU A 157 -22.19 -6.73 -8.87
CA GLU A 157 -23.15 -6.99 -7.81
C GLU A 157 -22.49 -7.62 -6.59
N VAL A 158 -22.98 -7.31 -5.40
CA VAL A 158 -22.46 -7.86 -4.14
C VAL A 158 -22.84 -9.35 -4.04
N VAL A 159 -21.81 -10.21 -3.95
CA VAL A 159 -21.95 -11.65 -3.70
C VAL A 159 -22.09 -11.93 -2.21
N TRP A 160 -21.18 -11.35 -1.42
CA TRP A 160 -21.24 -11.38 0.05
C TRP A 160 -20.59 -10.12 0.63
N GLU A 161 -20.96 -9.82 1.86
CA GLU A 161 -20.42 -8.71 2.65
C GLU A 161 -20.29 -9.12 4.11
N THR A 162 -19.16 -8.76 4.76
CA THR A 162 -18.88 -9.07 6.17
C THR A 162 -18.35 -7.83 6.88
N ASP A 163 -19.02 -7.41 7.94
CA ASP A 163 -18.53 -6.39 8.87
C ASP A 163 -17.44 -7.01 9.76
N VAL A 164 -16.21 -6.49 9.67
CA VAL A 164 -15.06 -7.02 10.40
C VAL A 164 -14.86 -6.35 11.74
N ALA A 165 -15.13 -5.05 11.81
CA ALA A 165 -14.97 -4.26 13.03
C ALA A 165 -15.95 -3.08 13.08
N ASP A 166 -16.21 -2.59 14.29
CA ASP A 166 -17.04 -1.41 14.52
C ASP A 166 -16.30 -0.13 14.10
N THR A 167 -16.69 0.45 12.97
CA THR A 167 -16.10 1.70 12.46
C THR A 167 -16.33 2.90 13.40
N SER A 168 -17.31 2.86 14.29
CA SER A 168 -17.50 3.92 15.30
C SER A 168 -16.35 3.98 16.31
N LYS A 169 -15.67 2.87 16.52
CA LYS A 169 -14.45 2.74 17.33
C LYS A 169 -13.20 3.29 16.63
N GLY A 170 -13.29 3.64 15.34
CA GLY A 170 -12.19 4.22 14.56
C GLY A 170 -11.52 3.25 13.60
N PHE A 171 -11.86 1.97 13.62
CA PHE A 171 -11.34 0.95 12.71
C PHE A 171 -11.75 1.22 11.26
N PHE A 172 -10.84 0.89 10.34
CA PHE A 172 -11.07 0.98 8.89
C PHE A 172 -10.04 0.16 8.12
N PHE A 173 -10.31 -0.10 6.85
CA PHE A 173 -9.30 -0.58 5.92
C PHE A 173 -8.82 0.56 5.00
N SER A 174 -7.53 0.52 4.65
CA SER A 174 -6.91 1.43 3.67
C SER A 174 -6.09 0.70 2.61
N SER A 175 -5.92 -0.60 2.76
CA SER A 175 -5.39 -1.54 1.76
C SER A 175 -6.36 -2.69 1.60
N GLY A 176 -6.30 -3.34 0.44
CA GLY A 176 -7.06 -4.54 0.15
C GLY A 176 -6.43 -5.79 0.78
N ALA A 177 -7.08 -6.91 0.51
CA ALA A 177 -6.66 -8.21 0.98
C ALA A 177 -5.49 -8.79 0.17
N LEU A 178 -4.79 -9.72 0.80
CA LEU A 178 -4.05 -10.80 0.16
C LEU A 178 -4.98 -12.02 0.14
N VAL A 179 -5.10 -12.71 -1.00
CA VAL A 179 -5.89 -13.94 -1.08
C VAL A 179 -4.96 -15.10 -1.42
N VAL A 180 -4.98 -16.14 -0.60
CA VAL A 180 -4.18 -17.36 -0.77
C VAL A 180 -4.95 -18.55 -0.20
N ASP A 181 -4.89 -19.69 -0.88
CA ASP A 181 -5.49 -20.96 -0.46
C ASP A 181 -6.99 -20.82 -0.07
N GLY A 182 -7.73 -19.98 -0.81
CA GLY A 182 -9.14 -19.69 -0.53
C GLY A 182 -9.38 -18.83 0.71
N VAL A 183 -8.36 -18.23 1.31
CA VAL A 183 -8.46 -17.34 2.47
C VAL A 183 -8.17 -15.90 2.08
N VAL A 184 -9.10 -15.00 2.38
CA VAL A 184 -8.99 -13.54 2.24
C VAL A 184 -8.36 -12.99 3.51
N ILE A 185 -7.10 -12.58 3.46
CA ILE A 185 -6.36 -12.10 4.62
C ILE A 185 -6.25 -10.58 4.59
N SER A 186 -6.65 -9.91 5.66
CA SER A 186 -6.76 -8.46 5.74
C SER A 186 -6.20 -7.90 7.04
N GLY A 187 -5.36 -6.87 6.94
CA GLY A 187 -4.81 -6.16 8.09
C GLY A 187 -5.63 -4.93 8.46
N MET A 188 -5.95 -4.77 9.74
CA MET A 188 -6.75 -3.65 10.26
C MET A 188 -5.91 -2.38 10.40
N ALA A 189 -6.55 -1.24 10.19
CA ALA A 189 -6.03 0.10 10.43
C ALA A 189 -6.97 0.90 11.35
N GLY A 190 -6.48 2.05 11.85
CA GLY A 190 -7.26 2.91 12.73
C GLY A 190 -7.18 2.55 14.20
N CYS A 191 -6.18 1.77 14.60
CA CYS A 191 -5.95 1.29 15.96
C CYS A 191 -5.34 2.38 16.87
N LEU A 192 -5.80 3.62 16.70
CA LEU A 192 -5.34 4.78 17.44
C LEU A 192 -6.03 4.92 18.80
N ARG A 193 -7.24 4.41 18.91
CA ARG A 193 -8.08 4.55 20.10
C ARG A 193 -7.93 3.36 21.04
N PHE A 194 -8.17 3.60 22.32
CA PHE A 194 -8.06 2.62 23.39
C PHE A 194 -9.31 1.75 23.48
N TRP A 195 -9.17 0.51 23.00
CA TRP A 195 -10.21 -0.52 23.03
C TRP A 195 -9.62 -1.87 23.40
N GLU A 196 -10.41 -2.70 24.08
CA GLU A 196 -9.98 -4.05 24.50
C GLU A 196 -9.64 -4.97 23.33
N GLU A 197 -10.22 -4.72 22.16
CA GLU A 197 -9.94 -5.50 20.95
C GLU A 197 -8.47 -5.38 20.49
N GLY A 198 -7.86 -4.18 20.64
CA GLY A 198 -6.55 -3.88 20.07
C GLY A 198 -6.57 -3.90 18.54
N CYS A 199 -5.41 -4.07 17.93
CA CYS A 199 -5.27 -4.21 16.48
C CYS A 199 -5.04 -5.67 16.07
N PHE A 200 -5.35 -6.01 14.80
CA PHE A 200 -5.36 -7.41 14.37
C PHE A 200 -5.26 -7.57 12.84
N ILE A 201 -4.93 -8.80 12.44
CA ILE A 201 -5.06 -9.32 11.07
C ILE A 201 -6.15 -10.41 11.12
N THR A 202 -6.99 -10.50 10.07
CA THR A 202 -8.05 -11.50 9.96
C THR A 202 -7.95 -12.31 8.68
N GLY A 203 -8.37 -13.59 8.75
CA GLY A 203 -8.60 -14.44 7.60
C GLY A 203 -10.09 -14.77 7.44
N HIS A 204 -10.59 -14.69 6.22
CA HIS A 204 -11.98 -14.97 5.86
C HIS A 204 -12.04 -15.98 4.72
N ASP A 205 -13.05 -16.82 4.74
CA ASP A 205 -13.36 -17.74 3.65
C ASP A 205 -13.74 -16.97 2.39
N ALA A 206 -13.04 -17.20 1.28
CA ALA A 206 -13.20 -16.42 0.05
C ALA A 206 -14.55 -16.63 -0.66
N ASP A 207 -15.25 -17.73 -0.39
CA ASP A 207 -16.55 -18.01 -1.00
C ASP A 207 -17.71 -17.42 -0.22
N THR A 208 -17.60 -17.33 1.12
CA THR A 208 -18.71 -16.96 2.00
C THR A 208 -18.49 -15.67 2.79
N GLY A 209 -17.25 -15.18 2.88
CA GLY A 209 -16.87 -14.04 3.71
C GLY A 209 -16.82 -14.34 5.22
N ARG A 210 -17.05 -15.61 5.64
CA ARG A 210 -17.05 -15.99 7.06
C ARG A 210 -15.64 -15.86 7.65
N GLU A 211 -15.51 -15.16 8.79
CA GLU A 211 -14.24 -15.09 9.51
C GLU A 211 -13.79 -16.48 9.98
N LEU A 212 -12.57 -16.84 9.63
CA LEU A 212 -11.95 -18.12 9.99
C LEU A 212 -11.06 -17.97 11.23
N TRP A 213 -10.29 -16.88 11.27
CA TRP A 213 -9.36 -16.58 12.35
C TRP A 213 -9.10 -15.08 12.49
N ARG A 214 -8.58 -14.71 13.68
CA ARG A 214 -8.17 -13.33 13.99
C ARG A 214 -6.93 -13.37 14.87
N THR A 215 -5.84 -12.74 14.42
CA THR A 215 -4.55 -12.70 15.10
C THR A 215 -4.25 -11.29 15.58
N SER A 216 -4.03 -11.11 16.88
CA SER A 216 -3.67 -9.82 17.46
C SER A 216 -2.27 -9.39 17.02
N THR A 217 -2.12 -8.13 16.57
CA THR A 217 -0.83 -7.52 16.26
C THR A 217 -0.23 -6.77 17.46
N VAL A 218 -0.90 -6.84 18.61
CA VAL A 218 -0.48 -6.29 19.90
C VAL A 218 -0.51 -7.44 20.92
N ALA A 219 0.63 -7.71 21.53
CA ALA A 219 0.73 -8.82 22.49
C ALA A 219 -0.21 -8.61 23.69
N ARG A 220 -0.99 -9.64 24.03
CA ARG A 220 -1.98 -9.59 25.11
C ARG A 220 -1.37 -9.92 26.47
N PRO A 221 -1.88 -9.39 27.58
CA PRO A 221 -1.46 -9.80 28.90
C PRO A 221 -1.57 -11.30 29.10
N GLY A 222 -0.49 -11.92 29.61
CA GLY A 222 -0.44 -13.38 29.86
C GLY A 222 -0.14 -14.25 28.63
N GLU A 223 -0.06 -13.68 27.44
CA GLU A 223 0.40 -14.35 26.21
C GLU A 223 1.88 -14.05 25.93
N PRO A 224 2.55 -14.80 25.04
CA PRO A 224 3.93 -14.50 24.64
C PRO A 224 4.10 -13.05 24.21
N GLY A 225 5.11 -12.36 24.79
CA GLY A 225 5.36 -10.94 24.54
C GLY A 225 4.46 -9.96 25.29
N GLY A 226 3.50 -10.44 26.07
CA GLY A 226 2.56 -9.58 26.81
C GLY A 226 3.23 -8.70 27.86
N ASP A 227 4.35 -9.13 28.43
CA ASP A 227 5.20 -8.41 29.38
C ASP A 227 5.98 -7.25 28.75
N THR A 228 6.16 -7.27 27.42
CA THR A 228 6.85 -6.20 26.67
C THR A 228 6.04 -4.90 26.59
N TRP A 229 4.86 -4.84 27.17
CA TRP A 229 4.05 -3.62 27.33
C TRP A 229 4.08 -3.09 28.77
N GLY A 230 4.93 -3.65 29.65
CA GLY A 230 4.91 -3.35 31.08
C GLY A 230 3.55 -3.69 31.69
N ASP A 231 3.12 -2.86 32.66
CA ASP A 231 1.85 -3.05 33.37
C ASP A 231 0.61 -2.50 32.64
N LEU A 232 0.74 -2.09 31.35
CA LEU A 232 -0.40 -1.53 30.62
C LEU A 232 -1.48 -2.61 30.37
N PRO A 233 -2.73 -2.40 30.84
CA PRO A 233 -3.87 -3.24 30.46
C PRO A 233 -4.08 -3.27 28.96
N MET A 234 -4.65 -4.37 28.42
CA MET A 234 -4.89 -4.55 26.99
C MET A 234 -5.59 -3.35 26.34
N MET A 235 -6.62 -2.84 26.98
CA MET A 235 -7.38 -1.67 26.54
C MET A 235 -6.50 -0.47 26.15
N PHE A 236 -5.36 -0.26 26.80
CA PHE A 236 -4.49 0.92 26.58
C PHE A 236 -3.29 0.63 25.67
N ARG A 237 -3.20 -0.56 25.11
CA ARG A 237 -2.18 -0.96 24.15
C ARG A 237 -2.61 -0.57 22.74
N GLY A 238 -2.37 0.68 22.34
CA GLY A 238 -2.75 1.21 21.03
C GLY A 238 -1.67 1.05 19.96
N GLY A 239 -2.05 1.15 18.70
CA GLY A 239 -1.18 0.95 17.54
C GLY A 239 -1.17 -0.48 17.04
N GLY A 240 -0.12 -0.87 16.33
CA GLY A 240 -0.02 -2.20 15.74
C GLY A 240 -0.83 -2.35 14.45
N ASP A 241 -1.15 -1.25 13.77
CA ASP A 241 -1.90 -1.28 12.51
C ASP A 241 -1.13 -2.08 11.44
N ALA A 242 -1.81 -2.99 10.72
CA ALA A 242 -1.29 -3.73 9.58
C ALA A 242 -1.93 -3.21 8.29
N TRP A 243 -1.63 -1.96 7.93
CA TRP A 243 -2.38 -1.20 6.93
C TRP A 243 -1.84 -1.30 5.50
N ILE A 244 -0.92 -2.24 5.22
CA ILE A 244 -0.45 -2.64 3.89
C ILE A 244 -0.66 -4.15 3.73
N ALA A 245 -0.97 -4.60 2.51
CA ALA A 245 -1.14 -6.01 2.21
C ALA A 245 0.17 -6.79 2.36
N GLY A 246 0.07 -8.03 2.80
CA GLY A 246 1.20 -8.96 2.93
C GLY A 246 1.67 -9.56 1.61
N SER A 247 2.64 -10.48 1.70
CA SER A 247 3.11 -11.36 0.64
C SER A 247 3.01 -12.82 1.09
N TYR A 248 3.13 -13.76 0.15
CA TYR A 248 2.97 -15.19 0.41
C TYR A 248 4.05 -16.01 -0.28
N ASP A 249 4.58 -16.97 0.46
CA ASP A 249 5.48 -18.01 -0.02
C ASP A 249 4.74 -19.35 -0.09
N PRO A 250 4.40 -19.85 -1.29
CA PRO A 250 3.69 -21.11 -1.42
C PRO A 250 4.55 -22.33 -1.04
N ASP A 251 5.87 -22.23 -1.13
CA ASP A 251 6.77 -23.35 -0.78
C ASP A 251 6.87 -23.54 0.74
N LEU A 252 6.81 -22.46 1.51
CA LEU A 252 6.82 -22.48 2.97
C LEU A 252 5.42 -22.47 3.59
N GLY A 253 4.38 -22.15 2.82
CA GLY A 253 3.00 -21.98 3.32
C GLY A 253 2.88 -20.85 4.32
N LEU A 254 3.62 -19.74 4.13
CA LEU A 254 3.68 -18.62 5.06
C LEU A 254 3.32 -17.29 4.39
N THR A 255 2.51 -16.49 5.07
CA THR A 255 2.28 -15.08 4.72
C THR A 255 3.11 -14.16 5.61
N TYR A 256 3.61 -13.04 5.02
CA TYR A 256 4.48 -12.08 5.69
C TYR A 256 3.80 -10.73 5.78
N TRP A 257 3.67 -10.22 7.00
CA TRP A 257 2.93 -8.99 7.30
C TRP A 257 3.80 -7.99 8.04
N GLY A 258 3.62 -6.70 7.72
CA GLY A 258 4.22 -5.63 8.47
C GLY A 258 3.26 -5.02 9.48
N VAL A 259 3.79 -4.71 10.65
CA VAL A 259 3.05 -4.08 11.73
C VAL A 259 3.63 -2.70 12.01
N ALA A 260 2.74 -1.72 12.12
CA ALA A 260 3.08 -0.34 12.42
C ALA A 260 3.45 -0.15 13.91
N GLN A 261 3.88 1.06 14.24
CA GLN A 261 4.33 1.44 15.57
C GLN A 261 3.24 1.41 16.65
N ALA A 262 3.67 1.41 17.92
CA ALA A 262 2.79 1.59 19.07
C ALA A 262 2.24 3.02 19.17
N LYS A 263 1.09 3.19 19.82
CA LYS A 263 0.45 4.50 20.05
C LYS A 263 0.05 4.67 21.51
N PRO A 264 0.25 5.87 22.08
CA PRO A 264 0.94 7.07 21.55
C PRO A 264 2.36 6.79 21.05
N TRP A 265 2.91 7.61 20.13
CA TRP A 265 4.19 7.33 19.49
C TRP A 265 5.35 7.19 20.48
N ALA A 266 5.60 8.21 21.30
CA ALA A 266 6.71 8.19 22.23
C ALA A 266 6.44 7.34 23.49
N GLN A 267 7.44 6.60 23.95
CA GLN A 267 7.39 5.86 25.22
C GLN A 267 6.94 6.73 26.37
N VAL A 268 7.46 7.94 26.49
CA VAL A 268 7.08 8.92 27.54
C VAL A 268 5.58 9.25 27.51
N SER A 269 4.97 9.27 26.31
CA SER A 269 3.53 9.51 26.13
C SER A 269 2.70 8.24 26.35
N ARG A 270 3.25 7.04 26.03
CA ARG A 270 2.64 5.72 26.29
C ARG A 270 2.67 5.33 27.76
N ARG A 271 3.55 5.95 28.55
CA ARG A 271 3.79 5.61 29.97
C ARG A 271 4.35 4.19 30.17
N THR A 272 5.14 3.73 29.23
CA THR A 272 5.94 2.51 29.31
C THR A 272 7.23 2.69 28.53
N ASP A 273 8.33 2.15 29.04
CA ASP A 273 9.65 2.11 28.41
C ASP A 273 9.96 0.74 27.78
N ALA A 274 8.95 -0.12 27.69
CA ALA A 274 9.06 -1.46 27.17
C ALA A 274 8.93 -1.51 25.64
N ASP A 275 9.28 -2.65 25.04
CA ASP A 275 9.43 -2.85 23.60
C ASP A 275 8.14 -2.86 22.80
N ALA A 276 7.00 -3.11 23.46
CA ALA A 276 5.64 -3.07 22.91
C ALA A 276 5.41 -4.05 21.72
N LEU A 277 5.65 -5.36 21.92
CA LEU A 277 5.39 -6.39 20.91
C LEU A 277 3.89 -6.44 20.53
N TYR A 278 3.52 -6.67 19.30
CA TYR A 278 4.33 -6.97 18.09
C TYR A 278 4.43 -5.74 17.17
N THR A 279 4.39 -4.54 17.74
CA THR A 279 4.51 -3.30 16.95
C THR A 279 5.90 -3.20 16.28
N SER A 280 5.98 -2.45 15.19
CA SER A 280 7.21 -2.24 14.38
C SER A 280 7.92 -3.54 14.00
N SER A 281 7.13 -4.57 13.61
CA SER A 281 7.62 -5.92 13.34
C SER A 281 7.25 -6.44 11.96
N THR A 282 7.99 -7.46 11.52
CA THR A 282 7.53 -8.42 10.53
C THR A 282 6.96 -9.63 11.25
N LEU A 283 5.78 -10.09 10.82
CA LEU A 283 5.13 -11.33 11.29
C LEU A 283 5.05 -12.32 10.14
N ALA A 284 5.36 -13.59 10.40
CA ALA A 284 5.03 -14.70 9.52
C ALA A 284 3.83 -15.48 10.08
N LEU A 285 2.77 -15.57 9.30
CA LEU A 285 1.52 -16.21 9.71
C LEU A 285 1.20 -17.39 8.79
N ASP A 286 0.69 -18.43 9.38
CA ASP A 286 0.04 -19.52 8.67
C ASP A 286 -1.28 -19.00 8.08
N PRO A 287 -1.53 -19.12 6.76
CA PRO A 287 -2.71 -18.53 6.12
C PRO A 287 -4.02 -19.20 6.51
N GLU A 288 -4.03 -20.48 6.85
CA GLU A 288 -5.25 -21.24 7.19
C GLU A 288 -5.73 -20.95 8.61
N THR A 289 -4.78 -20.78 9.54
CA THR A 289 -5.07 -20.71 10.99
C THR A 289 -4.83 -19.34 11.62
N GLY A 290 -4.05 -18.47 10.95
CA GLY A 290 -3.56 -17.22 11.51
C GLY A 290 -2.50 -17.39 12.59
N GLU A 291 -1.99 -18.62 12.81
CA GLU A 291 -0.95 -18.88 13.80
C GLU A 291 0.34 -18.15 13.42
N MET A 292 0.89 -17.37 14.37
CA MET A 292 2.19 -16.72 14.20
C MET A 292 3.31 -17.74 14.33
N ARG A 293 4.02 -18.01 13.23
CA ARG A 293 5.14 -18.95 13.19
C ARG A 293 6.41 -18.31 13.73
N TRP A 294 6.65 -17.04 13.36
CA TRP A 294 7.74 -16.24 13.88
C TRP A 294 7.43 -14.73 13.75
N TYR A 295 8.21 -13.93 14.45
CA TYR A 295 8.26 -12.48 14.28
C TYR A 295 9.69 -11.98 14.38
N PHE A 296 9.94 -10.80 13.79
CA PHE A 296 11.15 -10.01 14.01
C PHE A 296 10.75 -8.56 14.28
N GLN A 297 11.09 -8.04 15.47
CA GLN A 297 10.82 -6.65 15.81
C GLN A 297 11.99 -5.77 15.35
N HIS A 298 11.75 -4.95 14.34
CA HIS A 298 12.77 -4.06 13.76
C HIS A 298 13.15 -2.93 14.70
N LEU A 299 12.18 -2.35 15.39
CA LEU A 299 12.32 -1.16 16.22
C LEU A 299 11.66 -1.38 17.60
N PRO A 300 12.31 -2.11 18.54
CA PRO A 300 11.83 -2.23 19.91
C PRO A 300 11.64 -0.87 20.56
N GLY A 301 10.49 -0.62 21.21
CA GLY A 301 10.20 0.64 21.91
C GLY A 301 10.14 1.88 21.01
N GLU A 302 9.86 1.71 19.71
CA GLU A 302 9.77 2.78 18.73
C GLU A 302 9.02 4.01 19.28
N SER A 303 9.53 5.24 19.01
CA SER A 303 9.07 6.46 19.67
C SER A 303 8.96 7.70 18.76
N HIS A 304 9.05 7.54 17.41
CA HIS A 304 9.12 8.64 16.45
C HIS A 304 8.12 8.53 15.31
N ASP A 305 7.18 7.56 15.35
CA ASP A 305 6.28 7.18 14.26
C ASP A 305 7.03 6.53 13.07
N MET A 306 7.99 5.67 13.36
CA MET A 306 8.75 4.95 12.35
C MET A 306 8.11 3.59 12.06
N ASP A 307 7.09 3.60 11.18
CA ASP A 307 6.38 2.39 10.75
C ASP A 307 7.28 1.40 10.01
N GLU A 308 7.04 0.10 10.28
CA GLU A 308 7.62 -1.05 9.57
C GLU A 308 6.53 -1.91 8.89
N THR A 309 5.39 -1.33 8.54
CA THR A 309 4.21 -2.02 8.00
C THR A 309 4.23 -2.24 6.48
N PHE A 310 5.27 -1.79 5.78
CA PHE A 310 5.28 -1.75 4.31
C PHE A 310 5.49 -3.13 3.67
N GLU A 311 5.66 -3.16 2.34
CA GLU A 311 5.77 -4.41 1.57
C GLU A 311 6.91 -5.32 2.05
N ARG A 312 6.66 -6.63 1.97
CA ARG A 312 7.66 -7.70 2.13
C ARG A 312 7.92 -8.27 0.75
N ILE A 313 9.17 -8.16 0.30
CA ILE A 313 9.59 -8.68 -1.00
C ILE A 313 10.38 -9.97 -0.77
N LEU A 314 9.90 -11.07 -1.37
CA LEU A 314 10.49 -12.40 -1.19
C LEU A 314 11.49 -12.66 -2.31
N VAL A 315 12.76 -12.85 -1.96
CA VAL A 315 13.85 -13.10 -2.92
C VAL A 315 14.77 -14.17 -2.37
N ASP A 316 15.15 -15.11 -3.20
CA ASP A 316 16.22 -16.06 -2.87
C ASP A 316 17.57 -15.44 -3.21
N VAL A 317 18.43 -15.30 -2.21
CA VAL A 317 19.77 -14.76 -2.36
C VAL A 317 20.80 -15.85 -2.07
N ASP A 318 21.58 -16.24 -3.07
CA ASP A 318 22.58 -17.31 -2.97
C ASP A 318 22.02 -18.61 -2.40
N GLY A 319 20.76 -18.96 -2.79
CA GLY A 319 20.05 -20.15 -2.33
C GLY A 319 19.44 -20.03 -0.92
N ARG A 320 19.48 -18.85 -0.31
CA ARG A 320 18.81 -18.57 0.98
C ARG A 320 17.47 -17.89 0.73
N PRO A 321 16.36 -18.50 1.15
CA PRO A 321 15.06 -17.84 1.16
C PRO A 321 15.11 -16.59 2.05
N SER A 322 14.86 -15.42 1.48
CA SER A 322 14.96 -14.13 2.19
C SER A 322 13.69 -13.31 2.02
N VAL A 323 13.32 -12.56 3.06
CA VAL A 323 12.32 -11.51 3.01
C VAL A 323 13.01 -10.16 3.22
N PHE A 324 12.78 -9.24 2.28
CA PHE A 324 13.26 -7.87 2.34
C PHE A 324 12.13 -6.90 2.64
N THR A 325 12.43 -5.90 3.46
CA THR A 325 11.54 -4.76 3.72
C THR A 325 12.34 -3.51 4.02
N MET A 326 11.71 -2.35 3.79
CA MET A 326 12.24 -1.06 4.20
C MET A 326 11.13 -0.24 4.83
N GLY A 327 11.33 0.17 6.08
CA GLY A 327 10.42 1.04 6.79
C GLY A 327 10.76 2.52 6.69
N LYS A 328 10.12 3.32 7.55
CA LYS A 328 10.25 4.78 7.57
C LYS A 328 11.67 5.27 7.87
N LEU A 329 12.49 4.51 8.58
CA LEU A 329 13.89 4.86 8.83
C LEU A 329 14.78 4.77 7.57
N GLY A 330 14.34 4.06 6.54
CA GLY A 330 15.14 3.87 5.34
C GLY A 330 16.28 2.87 5.54
N ILE A 331 16.05 1.87 6.37
CA ILE A 331 16.91 0.70 6.57
C ILE A 331 16.33 -0.44 5.76
N LEU A 332 17.11 -0.98 4.82
CA LEU A 332 16.76 -2.18 4.06
C LEU A 332 17.13 -3.39 4.90
N TRP A 333 16.13 -4.07 5.42
CA TRP A 333 16.26 -5.29 6.22
C TRP A 333 16.21 -6.53 5.33
N GLN A 334 17.05 -7.50 5.64
CA GLN A 334 17.00 -8.86 5.11
C GLN A 334 16.88 -9.84 6.27
N LEU A 335 15.82 -10.65 6.25
CA LEU A 335 15.59 -11.73 7.20
C LEU A 335 15.52 -13.06 6.45
N ASP A 336 15.91 -14.13 7.10
CA ASP A 336 15.61 -15.48 6.66
C ASP A 336 14.09 -15.69 6.73
N ARG A 337 13.44 -16.02 5.62
CA ARG A 337 11.98 -16.03 5.57
C ARG A 337 11.34 -17.29 6.14
N GLU A 338 12.11 -18.35 6.38
CA GLU A 338 11.64 -19.55 7.06
C GLU A 338 11.59 -19.35 8.59
N THR A 339 12.59 -18.66 9.14
CA THR A 339 12.82 -18.59 10.59
C THR A 339 12.67 -17.20 11.20
N GLY A 340 12.67 -16.15 10.40
CA GLY A 340 12.73 -14.77 10.86
C GLY A 340 14.10 -14.32 11.37
N ALA A 341 15.13 -15.16 11.23
CA ALA A 341 16.47 -14.80 11.68
C ALA A 341 17.05 -13.61 10.91
N PHE A 342 17.72 -12.71 11.63
CA PHE A 342 18.42 -11.59 11.02
C PHE A 342 19.53 -12.07 10.07
N VAL A 343 19.60 -11.45 8.88
CA VAL A 343 20.66 -11.72 7.90
C VAL A 343 21.49 -10.47 7.64
N ASN A 344 20.84 -9.33 7.35
CA ASN A 344 21.54 -8.08 7.06
C ASN A 344 20.61 -6.87 7.25
N ALA A 345 21.21 -5.70 7.47
CA ALA A 345 20.51 -4.41 7.45
C ALA A 345 21.41 -3.36 6.77
N THR A 346 20.86 -2.65 5.79
CA THR A 346 21.56 -1.57 5.10
C THR A 346 20.89 -0.23 5.38
N ASP A 347 21.56 0.64 6.13
CA ASP A 347 21.13 2.01 6.38
C ASP A 347 21.54 2.90 5.19
N LEU A 348 20.58 3.63 4.59
CA LEU A 348 20.82 4.58 3.50
C LEU A 348 21.58 5.84 3.94
N GLY A 349 21.82 6.02 5.26
CA GLY A 349 22.61 7.12 5.83
C GLY A 349 21.85 8.45 5.96
N TYR A 350 20.53 8.42 5.94
CA TYR A 350 19.68 9.60 6.13
C TYR A 350 19.02 9.69 7.53
N GLN A 351 19.19 8.68 8.38
CA GLN A 351 18.63 8.68 9.72
C GLN A 351 19.69 9.02 10.80
N ASN A 352 19.25 9.62 11.89
CA ASN A 352 20.08 9.93 13.05
C ASN A 352 19.47 9.42 14.37
N ILE A 353 18.50 8.53 14.31
CA ILE A 353 17.67 8.09 15.44
C ILE A 353 18.28 6.88 16.13
N VAL A 354 18.71 5.87 15.35
CA VAL A 354 19.15 4.58 15.89
C VAL A 354 20.49 4.13 15.33
N ASP A 355 21.15 3.26 16.09
CA ASP A 355 22.23 2.40 15.62
C ASP A 355 21.74 0.95 15.56
N ILE A 356 22.17 0.21 14.54
CA ILE A 356 21.83 -1.20 14.33
C ILE A 356 23.09 -2.02 14.57
N ASP A 357 22.96 -3.04 15.39
CA ASP A 357 24.00 -4.05 15.57
C ASP A 357 24.11 -4.91 14.30
N PRO A 358 25.26 -4.93 13.61
CA PRO A 358 25.40 -5.61 12.33
C PRO A 358 25.39 -7.15 12.42
N GLU A 359 25.54 -7.72 13.62
CA GLU A 359 25.56 -9.17 13.82
C GLU A 359 24.17 -9.71 14.17
N THR A 360 23.37 -8.91 14.91
CA THR A 360 22.09 -9.37 15.46
C THR A 360 20.87 -8.65 14.88
N GLY A 361 21.09 -7.49 14.22
CA GLY A 361 20.01 -6.59 13.82
C GLY A 361 19.38 -5.85 15.00
N GLY A 362 19.93 -6.01 16.20
CA GLY A 362 19.44 -5.33 17.39
C GLY A 362 19.56 -3.81 17.28
N MET A 363 18.52 -3.09 17.70
CA MET A 363 18.44 -1.64 17.62
C MET A 363 18.74 -1.00 18.97
N SER A 364 19.44 0.15 18.94
CA SER A 364 19.58 1.05 20.09
C SER A 364 19.40 2.51 19.67
N PHE A 365 18.71 3.31 20.50
CA PHE A 365 18.59 4.73 20.24
C PHE A 365 19.91 5.46 20.45
N ARG A 366 20.27 6.33 19.52
CA ARG A 366 21.43 7.20 19.66
C ARG A 366 21.26 8.14 20.85
N PRO A 367 22.36 8.55 21.51
CA PRO A 367 22.28 9.47 22.64
C PRO A 367 21.48 10.73 22.32
N GLY A 368 20.48 11.06 23.15
CA GLY A 368 19.63 12.23 22.99
C GLY A 368 18.48 12.07 21.98
N MET A 369 18.29 10.88 21.38
CA MET A 369 17.18 10.64 20.43
C MET A 369 15.91 10.10 21.10
N MET A 370 15.94 9.70 22.37
CA MET A 370 14.70 9.37 23.08
C MET A 370 13.90 10.63 23.40
N PRO A 371 12.61 10.68 23.02
CA PRO A 371 11.75 11.81 23.33
C PRO A 371 11.61 12.07 24.84
N VAL A 372 11.71 13.34 25.24
CA VAL A 372 11.44 13.81 26.60
C VAL A 372 10.18 14.68 26.57
N LEU A 373 9.36 14.55 27.62
CA LEU A 373 8.08 15.23 27.74
C LEU A 373 8.28 16.76 27.66
N ASP A 374 7.49 17.42 26.81
CA ASP A 374 7.48 18.86 26.56
C ASP A 374 8.81 19.45 26.02
N GLU A 375 9.80 18.61 25.76
CA GLU A 375 11.04 19.02 25.14
C GLU A 375 10.94 18.91 23.60
N ARG A 376 11.72 19.77 22.94
CA ARG A 376 11.80 19.81 21.49
C ARG A 376 12.92 18.91 21.02
N LEU A 377 12.58 17.93 20.18
CA LEU A 377 13.53 17.01 19.54
C LEU A 377 13.59 17.29 18.03
N GLU A 378 14.81 17.30 17.46
CA GLU A 378 15.05 17.36 16.01
C GLU A 378 15.67 16.06 15.55
N PHE A 379 15.04 15.43 14.55
CA PHE A 379 15.45 14.12 14.06
C PHE A 379 15.19 13.95 12.55
N CYS A 380 15.89 13.03 11.95
CA CYS A 380 15.79 12.61 10.56
C CYS A 380 15.69 11.06 10.49
N PRO A 381 14.87 10.51 9.60
CA PRO A 381 13.91 11.21 8.77
C PRO A 381 12.75 11.79 9.60
N SER A 382 11.89 12.61 8.98
CA SER A 382 10.64 13.05 9.62
C SER A 382 9.73 11.86 9.91
N HIS A 383 8.72 12.02 10.79
CA HIS A 383 7.71 10.97 11.07
C HIS A 383 7.00 10.43 9.81
N SER A 384 7.06 11.15 8.70
CA SER A 384 6.53 10.67 7.42
C SER A 384 7.41 9.64 6.72
N GLY A 385 8.61 9.43 7.27
CA GLY A 385 9.57 8.44 6.83
C GLY A 385 10.38 8.84 5.60
N LEU A 386 11.55 8.24 5.51
CA LEU A 386 12.36 8.25 4.28
C LEU A 386 11.64 7.44 3.20
N LYS A 387 11.14 6.26 3.54
CA LYS A 387 10.26 5.40 2.74
C LYS A 387 8.90 5.29 3.43
N SER A 388 7.83 5.12 2.67
CA SER A 388 6.47 4.95 3.18
C SER A 388 5.70 3.97 2.28
N TRP A 389 4.37 4.06 2.18
CA TRP A 389 3.51 3.15 1.41
C TRP A 389 3.83 3.07 -0.10
N ARG A 390 4.63 3.99 -0.62
CA ARG A 390 5.09 3.96 -2.01
C ARG A 390 6.07 2.80 -2.15
N ALA A 391 5.53 1.69 -2.66
CA ALA A 391 6.25 0.44 -2.66
C ALA A 391 7.49 0.48 -3.56
N MET A 392 8.58 -0.10 -3.08
CA MET A 392 9.73 -0.41 -3.91
C MET A 392 9.40 -1.56 -4.87
N ALA A 393 10.17 -1.73 -5.94
CA ALA A 393 10.09 -2.87 -6.84
C ALA A 393 11.44 -3.59 -6.88
N TYR A 394 11.40 -4.89 -7.16
CA TYR A 394 12.58 -5.72 -7.40
C TYR A 394 12.69 -6.05 -8.89
N HIS A 395 13.92 -6.15 -9.40
CA HIS A 395 14.17 -6.61 -10.77
C HIS A 395 15.14 -7.80 -10.74
N PRO A 396 14.73 -8.97 -11.26
CA PRO A 396 15.50 -10.21 -11.10
C PRO A 396 16.85 -10.19 -11.81
N ASP A 397 16.97 -9.64 -13.03
CA ASP A 397 18.24 -9.62 -13.77
C ASP A 397 19.28 -8.68 -13.19
N THR A 398 18.87 -7.65 -12.46
CA THR A 398 19.79 -6.71 -11.78
C THR A 398 20.00 -7.07 -10.32
N GLN A 399 19.18 -7.98 -9.78
CA GLN A 399 19.11 -8.33 -8.36
C GLN A 399 19.07 -7.08 -7.47
N ALA A 400 18.23 -6.11 -7.85
CA ALA A 400 18.18 -4.81 -7.20
C ALA A 400 16.74 -4.37 -6.89
N PHE A 401 16.64 -3.60 -5.81
CA PHE A 401 15.43 -2.89 -5.37
C PHE A 401 15.47 -1.45 -5.86
N TYR A 402 14.34 -0.93 -6.30
CA TYR A 402 14.15 0.44 -6.77
C TYR A 402 13.20 1.16 -5.83
N VAL A 403 13.73 2.09 -5.05
CA VAL A 403 13.08 2.62 -3.85
C VAL A 403 12.72 4.10 -4.00
N PRO A 404 11.43 4.46 -3.95
CA PRO A 404 10.98 5.85 -3.91
C PRO A 404 11.13 6.43 -2.50
N LEU A 405 11.76 7.61 -2.37
CA LEU A 405 12.13 8.22 -1.10
C LEU A 405 11.66 9.67 -0.97
N LEU A 406 11.39 10.06 0.29
CA LEU A 406 11.23 11.44 0.76
C LEU A 406 12.31 11.76 1.80
N VAL A 407 13.28 12.58 1.46
CA VAL A 407 14.40 12.95 2.33
C VAL A 407 14.08 14.25 3.06
N SER A 408 13.59 14.17 4.29
CA SER A 408 13.26 15.33 5.14
C SER A 408 13.56 15.03 6.60
N CYS A 409 13.69 16.07 7.41
CA CYS A 409 13.80 15.98 8.87
C CYS A 409 12.58 16.63 9.54
N GLU A 410 12.54 16.54 10.84
CA GLU A 410 11.45 17.10 11.64
C GLU A 410 11.96 17.64 12.98
N ARG A 411 11.26 18.66 13.44
CA ARG A 411 11.40 19.17 14.81
C ARG A 411 10.05 19.07 15.50
N THR A 412 9.95 18.19 16.50
CA THR A 412 8.69 17.85 17.20
C THR A 412 8.81 18.06 18.70
N THR A 413 7.72 18.47 19.33
CA THR A 413 7.55 18.47 20.78
C THR A 413 6.57 17.36 21.13
N PHE A 414 7.04 16.40 21.92
CA PHE A 414 6.21 15.31 22.44
C PHE A 414 5.50 15.79 23.69
N GLY A 415 4.18 15.73 23.68
CA GLY A 415 3.33 16.12 24.79
C GLY A 415 2.94 14.94 25.68
N PRO A 416 2.18 15.19 26.74
CA PRO A 416 1.60 14.12 27.55
C PRO A 416 0.71 13.26 26.68
N GLY A 417 0.75 11.95 26.93
CA GLY A 417 -0.15 11.01 26.28
C GLY A 417 -1.62 11.36 26.55
N PRO A 418 -2.54 10.82 25.76
CA PRO A 418 -3.96 10.97 26.02
C PRO A 418 -4.34 10.39 27.39
N GLU A 419 -5.47 10.83 27.92
CA GLU A 419 -6.03 10.23 29.13
C GLU A 419 -6.33 8.74 28.90
N LEU A 420 -5.98 7.88 29.87
CA LEU A 420 -6.22 6.44 29.82
C LEU A 420 -7.68 6.15 30.17
N VAL A 421 -8.55 6.36 29.19
CA VAL A 421 -9.98 6.06 29.27
C VAL A 421 -10.40 5.28 28.03
N GLU A 422 -11.42 4.45 28.15
CA GLU A 422 -12.00 3.73 27.03
C GLU A 422 -12.44 4.70 25.91
N GLY A 423 -12.10 4.39 24.64
CA GLY A 423 -12.35 5.27 23.51
C GLY A 423 -11.46 6.50 23.43
N GLY A 424 -10.58 6.72 24.40
CA GLY A 424 -9.50 7.70 24.34
C GLY A 424 -8.47 7.34 23.26
N GLY A 425 -7.26 7.84 23.40
CA GLY A 425 -6.18 7.56 22.46
C GLY A 425 -5.73 8.78 21.67
N GLY A 426 -4.59 8.66 21.01
CA GLY A 426 -3.96 9.75 20.27
C GLY A 426 -2.47 9.49 20.02
N VAL A 427 -1.82 10.42 19.33
CA VAL A 427 -0.40 10.26 18.95
C VAL A 427 0.59 10.86 19.96
N GLY A 428 0.13 11.71 20.86
CA GLY A 428 0.98 12.27 21.93
C GLY A 428 1.96 13.35 21.47
N ILE A 429 1.62 14.15 20.45
CA ILE A 429 2.44 15.28 20.00
C ILE A 429 1.70 16.61 20.17
N SER A 430 2.42 17.69 20.47
CA SER A 430 1.86 19.03 20.66
C SER A 430 2.22 20.01 19.55
N ARG A 431 3.42 19.91 18.98
CA ARG A 431 3.90 20.79 17.90
C ARG A 431 4.85 20.06 16.99
N ARG A 432 4.81 20.39 15.68
CA ARG A 432 5.64 19.79 14.66
C ARG A 432 6.02 20.80 13.58
N THR A 433 7.26 20.69 13.05
CA THR A 433 7.76 21.49 11.93
C THR A 433 8.66 20.62 11.08
N HIS A 434 8.41 20.56 9.77
CA HIS A 434 9.26 19.84 8.84
C HIS A 434 10.47 20.67 8.43
N LEU A 435 11.58 20.02 8.19
CA LEU A 435 12.88 20.62 7.86
C LEU A 435 13.48 19.92 6.64
N MET A 436 14.24 20.69 5.85
CA MET A 436 15.11 20.10 4.82
C MET A 436 16.17 19.23 5.51
N HIS A 437 16.50 18.11 4.90
CA HIS A 437 17.59 17.27 5.38
C HIS A 437 18.95 17.98 5.10
N PRO A 438 19.91 18.01 6.04
CA PRO A 438 21.20 18.69 5.84
C PRO A 438 21.98 18.21 4.61
N GLN A 439 21.90 16.93 4.28
CA GLN A 439 22.52 16.36 3.08
C GLN A 439 21.74 16.64 1.78
N ARG A 440 20.53 17.19 1.88
CA ARG A 440 19.62 17.46 0.75
C ARG A 440 18.96 18.84 0.85
N PRO A 441 19.76 19.92 0.90
CA PRO A 441 19.22 21.28 1.06
C PRO A 441 18.46 21.78 -0.19
N ASP A 442 18.63 21.13 -1.32
CA ASP A 442 18.10 21.49 -2.64
C ASP A 442 16.84 20.73 -3.05
N GLY A 443 16.43 19.70 -2.32
CA GLY A 443 15.26 18.90 -2.65
C GLY A 443 14.93 17.83 -1.64
N VAL A 444 13.73 17.25 -1.76
CA VAL A 444 13.23 16.23 -0.83
C VAL A 444 13.00 14.86 -1.48
N GLY A 445 13.07 14.76 -2.80
CA GLY A 445 12.85 13.51 -3.51
C GLY A 445 14.16 12.79 -3.86
N GLU A 446 14.16 11.48 -3.74
CA GLU A 446 15.21 10.62 -4.27
C GLU A 446 14.63 9.28 -4.72
N PHE A 447 15.09 8.79 -5.85
CA PHE A 447 14.82 7.45 -6.33
C PHE A 447 16.15 6.71 -6.39
N VAL A 448 16.23 5.55 -5.74
CA VAL A 448 17.51 4.85 -5.57
C VAL A 448 17.38 3.40 -6.00
N ALA A 449 18.40 2.88 -6.70
CA ALA A 449 18.59 1.46 -6.94
C ALA A 449 19.60 0.90 -5.95
N ILE A 450 19.25 -0.19 -5.27
CA ILE A 450 20.06 -0.87 -4.25
C ILE A 450 20.07 -2.35 -4.58
N ASP A 451 21.24 -2.98 -4.70
CA ASP A 451 21.30 -4.42 -4.89
C ASP A 451 20.95 -5.21 -3.62
N VAL A 452 20.77 -6.53 -3.75
CA VAL A 452 20.47 -7.43 -2.62
C VAL A 452 21.57 -7.46 -1.55
N GLY A 453 22.80 -7.05 -1.89
CA GLY A 453 23.92 -6.89 -0.96
C GLY A 453 23.93 -5.56 -0.22
N GLY A 454 22.98 -4.64 -0.53
CA GLY A 454 22.89 -3.32 0.09
C GLY A 454 23.72 -2.23 -0.60
N ASN A 455 24.35 -2.50 -1.75
CA ASN A 455 25.13 -1.50 -2.47
C ASN A 455 24.22 -0.61 -3.30
N VAL A 456 24.40 0.71 -3.17
CA VAL A 456 23.68 1.66 -4.01
C VAL A 456 24.29 1.68 -5.41
N LEU A 457 23.51 1.33 -6.41
CA LEU A 457 23.93 1.27 -7.82
C LEU A 457 23.86 2.64 -8.49
N TRP A 458 22.75 3.34 -8.30
CA TRP A 458 22.55 4.71 -8.81
C TRP A 458 21.46 5.45 -8.02
N ARG A 459 21.42 6.79 -8.18
CA ARG A 459 20.45 7.69 -7.55
C ARG A 459 19.93 8.72 -8.55
N HIS A 460 18.62 8.94 -8.57
CA HIS A 460 17.97 10.07 -9.24
C HIS A 460 17.38 11.00 -8.17
N ARG A 461 17.80 12.26 -8.15
CA ARG A 461 17.38 13.27 -7.18
C ARG A 461 16.40 14.24 -7.79
N THR A 462 15.32 14.52 -7.08
CA THR A 462 14.26 15.44 -7.50
C THR A 462 14.02 16.54 -6.46
N ARG A 463 13.45 17.64 -6.90
CA ARG A 463 13.09 18.76 -6.01
C ARG A 463 11.97 18.37 -5.04
N THR A 464 10.96 17.64 -5.51
CA THR A 464 9.80 17.15 -4.75
C THR A 464 9.91 15.65 -4.50
N ALA A 465 9.11 15.12 -3.58
CA ALA A 465 9.10 13.69 -3.26
C ALA A 465 8.80 12.83 -4.50
N ILE A 466 9.41 11.65 -4.58
CA ILE A 466 8.94 10.58 -5.46
C ILE A 466 7.65 10.04 -4.86
N ASP A 467 6.52 10.14 -5.58
CA ASP A 467 5.18 10.03 -4.99
C ASP A 467 4.41 8.77 -5.39
N SER A 468 4.90 7.99 -6.37
CA SER A 468 4.32 6.70 -6.78
C SER A 468 5.10 5.50 -6.24
N ALA A 469 4.48 4.33 -6.28
CA ALA A 469 5.23 3.08 -6.23
C ALA A 469 6.11 2.91 -7.48
N ALA A 470 7.16 2.10 -7.36
CA ALA A 470 7.99 1.69 -8.49
C ALA A 470 7.40 0.47 -9.21
N LEU A 471 7.59 0.39 -10.53
CA LEU A 471 7.28 -0.77 -11.38
C LEU A 471 8.52 -1.11 -12.19
N THR A 472 8.93 -2.37 -12.22
CA THR A 472 10.01 -2.86 -13.08
C THR A 472 9.48 -3.81 -14.16
N THR A 473 10.20 -3.91 -15.30
CA THR A 473 9.77 -4.77 -16.43
C THR A 473 10.94 -5.51 -17.05
N ALA A 474 10.67 -6.65 -17.68
CA ALA A 474 11.67 -7.40 -18.46
C ALA A 474 12.22 -6.61 -19.67
N GLY A 475 11.56 -5.54 -20.10
CA GLY A 475 12.09 -4.58 -21.08
C GLY A 475 13.28 -3.74 -20.56
N GLY A 476 13.75 -3.99 -19.34
CA GLY A 476 14.87 -3.30 -18.71
C GLY A 476 14.51 -1.90 -18.23
N LEU A 477 13.26 -1.68 -17.87
CA LEU A 477 12.71 -0.39 -17.46
C LEU A 477 12.32 -0.38 -15.98
N VAL A 478 12.47 0.78 -15.34
CA VAL A 478 11.80 1.09 -14.09
C VAL A 478 11.02 2.39 -14.20
N ILE A 479 9.74 2.34 -13.79
CA ILE A 479 8.76 3.40 -13.93
C ILE A 479 8.42 3.95 -12.55
N VAL A 480 8.44 5.29 -12.42
CA VAL A 480 8.12 6.00 -11.19
C VAL A 480 7.63 7.42 -11.49
N GLY A 481 6.92 8.03 -10.57
CA GLY A 481 6.50 9.41 -10.72
C GLY A 481 6.68 10.26 -9.47
N ASP A 482 6.70 11.58 -9.64
CA ASP A 482 6.92 12.51 -8.54
C ASP A 482 5.68 13.38 -8.22
N TRP A 483 5.77 14.08 -7.10
CA TRP A 483 4.75 15.03 -6.64
C TRP A 483 4.60 16.23 -7.59
N ASP A 484 5.67 16.65 -8.32
CA ASP A 484 5.63 17.70 -9.34
C ASP A 484 5.11 17.21 -10.69
N ARG A 485 4.36 16.11 -10.72
CA ARG A 485 3.63 15.60 -11.88
C ARG A 485 4.50 14.99 -12.98
N ASN A 486 5.76 14.68 -12.72
CA ASN A 486 6.56 14.00 -13.73
C ASN A 486 6.37 12.49 -13.61
N LEU A 487 6.14 11.84 -14.74
CA LEU A 487 6.32 10.42 -14.92
C LEU A 487 7.71 10.21 -15.51
N TYR A 488 8.51 9.34 -14.91
CA TYR A 488 9.85 8.96 -15.36
C TYR A 488 9.89 7.48 -15.71
N VAL A 489 10.57 7.15 -16.79
CA VAL A 489 10.99 5.79 -17.11
C VAL A 489 12.50 5.79 -17.20
N HIS A 490 13.13 4.98 -16.35
CA HIS A 490 14.59 4.86 -16.27
C HIS A 490 15.05 3.52 -16.81
N ASP A 491 16.27 3.48 -17.30
CA ASP A 491 17.01 2.23 -17.49
C ASP A 491 17.33 1.62 -16.12
N VAL A 492 16.99 0.33 -15.91
CA VAL A 492 17.22 -0.34 -14.61
C VAL A 492 18.69 -0.41 -14.22
N ARG A 493 19.63 -0.45 -15.16
CA ARG A 493 21.06 -0.62 -14.90
C ARG A 493 21.78 0.70 -14.67
N SER A 494 21.55 1.70 -15.54
CA SER A 494 22.26 2.98 -15.47
C SER A 494 21.53 4.06 -14.68
N GLY A 495 20.20 3.96 -14.53
CA GLY A 495 19.37 5.04 -13.98
C GLY A 495 19.11 6.19 -14.94
N ASP A 496 19.56 6.10 -16.20
CA ASP A 496 19.29 7.10 -17.22
C ASP A 496 17.79 7.26 -17.47
N ILE A 497 17.33 8.49 -17.65
CA ILE A 497 15.94 8.76 -17.99
C ILE A 497 15.75 8.54 -19.50
N LEU A 498 15.04 7.46 -19.86
CA LEU A 498 14.74 7.10 -21.25
C LEU A 498 13.46 7.80 -21.75
N PHE A 499 12.49 8.03 -20.84
CA PHE A 499 11.27 8.74 -21.16
C PHE A 499 10.82 9.60 -19.98
N ARG A 500 10.30 10.79 -20.28
CA ARG A 500 9.71 11.68 -19.28
C ARG A 500 8.53 12.42 -19.87
N THR A 501 7.43 12.48 -19.13
CA THR A 501 6.27 13.32 -19.48
C THR A 501 5.65 13.95 -18.25
N ARG A 502 4.86 15.03 -18.44
CA ARG A 502 4.11 15.66 -17.34
C ARG A 502 2.66 15.21 -17.37
N MET A 503 2.20 14.76 -16.22
CA MET A 503 0.83 14.32 -15.99
C MET A 503 -0.04 15.49 -15.51
N PRO A 504 -1.38 15.36 -15.56
CA PRO A 504 -2.27 16.45 -15.13
C PRO A 504 -2.22 16.71 -13.61
N SER A 505 -1.84 15.74 -12.79
CA SER A 505 -1.64 15.89 -11.34
C SER A 505 -0.43 15.05 -10.88
N SER A 506 -0.16 14.98 -9.56
CA SER A 506 0.90 14.13 -9.01
C SER A 506 0.72 12.67 -9.44
N VAL A 507 1.82 12.00 -9.77
CA VAL A 507 1.78 10.56 -10.01
C VAL A 507 1.86 9.88 -8.64
N SER A 508 0.71 9.48 -8.09
CA SER A 508 0.58 9.06 -6.69
C SER A 508 0.06 7.64 -6.50
N GLY A 509 -0.28 6.93 -7.57
CA GLY A 509 -0.74 5.55 -7.52
C GLY A 509 0.37 4.53 -7.80
N PHE A 510 -0.06 3.31 -8.07
CA PHE A 510 0.81 2.19 -8.41
C PHE A 510 0.77 1.96 -9.92
N PRO A 511 1.82 2.31 -10.67
CA PRO A 511 1.92 1.97 -12.08
C PRO A 511 1.86 0.46 -12.30
N ILE A 512 1.16 0.02 -13.33
CA ILE A 512 1.12 -1.38 -13.77
C ILE A 512 1.33 -1.48 -15.28
N THR A 513 1.72 -2.66 -15.75
CA THR A 513 1.73 -2.97 -17.18
C THR A 513 1.08 -4.31 -17.44
N TYR A 514 0.35 -4.41 -18.54
CA TYR A 514 -0.44 -5.57 -18.95
C TYR A 514 -0.49 -5.66 -20.47
N ALA A 515 -1.06 -6.73 -21.02
CA ALA A 515 -1.28 -6.84 -22.46
C ALA A 515 -2.73 -7.26 -22.80
N VAL A 516 -3.23 -6.78 -23.94
CA VAL A 516 -4.49 -7.20 -24.54
C VAL A 516 -4.22 -7.46 -26.02
N ASP A 517 -4.63 -8.61 -26.54
CA ASP A 517 -4.43 -9.02 -27.92
C ASP A 517 -2.96 -8.88 -28.40
N GLY A 518 -2.01 -9.23 -27.51
CA GLY A 518 -0.57 -9.15 -27.78
C GLY A 518 0.01 -7.73 -27.79
N ARG A 519 -0.76 -6.71 -27.43
CA ARG A 519 -0.33 -5.32 -27.28
C ARG A 519 -0.09 -4.97 -25.82
N GLN A 520 1.11 -4.50 -25.49
CA GLN A 520 1.45 -4.06 -24.15
C GLN A 520 0.97 -2.64 -23.88
N TYR A 521 0.43 -2.44 -22.68
CA TYR A 521 -0.05 -1.17 -22.14
C TYR A 521 0.65 -0.86 -20.82
N LEU A 522 0.87 0.42 -20.55
CA LEU A 522 1.37 0.96 -19.29
C LEU A 522 0.29 1.88 -18.69
N ALA A 523 -0.26 1.51 -17.54
CA ALA A 523 -1.31 2.26 -16.85
C ALA A 523 -0.76 2.99 -15.64
N ILE A 524 -1.05 4.29 -15.55
CA ILE A 524 -0.52 5.23 -14.54
C ILE A 524 -1.67 5.89 -13.79
N PRO A 525 -1.97 5.48 -12.55
CA PRO A 525 -2.91 6.21 -11.70
C PRO A 525 -2.29 7.53 -11.23
N VAL A 526 -3.05 8.60 -11.38
CA VAL A 526 -2.61 9.98 -11.15
C VAL A 526 -3.65 10.70 -10.30
N GLY A 527 -3.20 11.51 -9.38
CA GLY A 527 -4.09 12.35 -8.60
C GLY A 527 -3.42 12.98 -7.39
N THR A 528 -4.20 13.68 -6.60
CA THR A 528 -3.71 14.23 -5.34
C THR A 528 -3.68 13.14 -4.28
N ASP A 529 -2.64 13.14 -3.48
CA ASP A 529 -2.61 12.44 -2.21
C ASP A 529 -2.56 13.48 -1.09
N PRO A 530 -3.59 13.66 -0.29
CA PRO A 530 -3.58 14.57 0.85
C PRO A 530 -2.76 14.04 2.03
N SER A 531 -1.98 12.97 1.84
CA SER A 531 -1.11 12.41 2.85
C SER A 531 -0.04 13.40 3.33
N LEU A 532 0.64 13.01 4.39
CA LEU A 532 1.71 13.80 5.00
C LEU A 532 2.82 14.19 4.02
N TRP A 533 3.18 13.32 3.07
CA TRP A 533 4.20 13.62 2.06
C TRP A 533 3.82 14.80 1.16
N SER A 534 2.55 14.92 0.80
CA SER A 534 2.04 16.09 0.09
C SER A 534 2.18 17.38 0.90
N GLY A 535 1.87 17.33 2.19
CA GLY A 535 2.03 18.45 3.10
C GLY A 535 3.49 18.88 3.23
N ILE A 536 4.40 17.92 3.36
CA ILE A 536 5.85 18.17 3.46
C ILE A 536 6.38 18.77 2.17
N SER A 537 6.06 18.17 1.01
CA SER A 537 6.45 18.72 -0.28
C SER A 537 5.95 20.15 -0.45
N GLY A 538 4.70 20.45 -0.08
CA GLY A 538 4.14 21.81 -0.13
C GLY A 538 4.85 22.81 0.79
N GLN A 539 5.30 22.37 1.98
CA GLN A 539 6.03 23.24 2.92
C GLN A 539 7.49 23.48 2.51
N LEU A 540 8.19 22.41 2.10
CA LEU A 540 9.63 22.47 1.83
C LEU A 540 9.96 22.85 0.39
N THR A 541 8.96 22.81 -0.51
CA THR A 541 9.10 23.20 -1.93
C THR A 541 7.95 24.11 -2.38
N PRO A 542 7.71 25.25 -1.69
CA PRO A 542 6.51 26.09 -1.89
C PRO A 542 6.43 26.72 -3.27
N GLU A 543 7.55 26.81 -4.00
CA GLU A 543 7.60 27.26 -5.40
C GLU A 543 7.01 26.22 -6.38
N ARG A 544 6.79 24.99 -5.94
CA ARG A 544 6.15 23.94 -6.73
C ARG A 544 4.67 23.86 -6.36
N GLN A 545 3.83 24.11 -7.34
CA GLN A 545 2.38 24.05 -7.17
C GLN A 545 1.79 22.95 -8.03
N ARG A 546 0.78 22.27 -7.51
CA ARG A 546 0.02 21.26 -8.23
C ARG A 546 -1.44 21.69 -8.40
N PRO A 547 -2.14 21.24 -9.47
CA PRO A 547 -3.57 21.42 -9.62
C PRO A 547 -4.34 20.72 -8.48
N ALA A 548 -5.52 21.25 -8.15
CA ALA A 548 -6.42 20.58 -7.20
C ALA A 548 -7.16 19.38 -7.82
N GLY A 549 -7.20 19.29 -9.16
CA GLY A 549 -7.87 18.23 -9.93
C GLY A 549 -6.88 17.41 -10.75
N GLY A 550 -7.41 16.69 -11.75
CA GLY A 550 -6.62 15.84 -12.65
C GLY A 550 -6.47 14.41 -12.15
N HIS A 551 -7.43 13.95 -11.31
CA HIS A 551 -7.50 12.57 -10.86
C HIS A 551 -7.91 11.64 -12.01
N GLY A 552 -7.19 10.58 -12.23
CA GLY A 552 -7.51 9.63 -13.28
C GLY A 552 -6.46 8.53 -13.44
N ILE A 553 -6.77 7.56 -14.28
CA ILE A 553 -5.80 6.61 -14.80
C ILE A 553 -5.50 6.98 -16.25
N PHE A 554 -4.23 6.95 -16.62
CA PHE A 554 -3.72 7.31 -17.94
C PHE A 554 -2.96 6.13 -18.52
N VAL A 555 -3.35 5.68 -19.70
CA VAL A 555 -2.83 4.46 -20.31
C VAL A 555 -2.06 4.78 -21.57
N PHE A 556 -0.84 4.24 -21.64
CA PHE A 556 0.12 4.43 -22.73
C PHE A 556 0.41 3.10 -23.41
N THR A 557 0.78 3.15 -24.69
CA THR A 557 1.26 2.02 -25.47
C THR A 557 2.15 2.52 -26.61
N LEU A 558 2.82 1.62 -27.29
CA LEU A 558 3.55 1.94 -28.52
C LEU A 558 2.59 2.16 -29.70
N PRO A 559 2.89 3.06 -30.62
CA PRO A 559 2.17 3.16 -31.89
C PRO A 559 2.35 1.89 -32.73
N GLU A 560 1.46 1.67 -33.71
CA GLU A 560 1.45 0.41 -34.48
C GLU A 560 2.71 0.19 -35.34
N ASP A 561 3.32 1.29 -35.78
CA ASP A 561 4.54 1.31 -36.60
C ASP A 561 5.84 1.24 -35.79
N ALA A 562 5.79 1.27 -34.46
CA ALA A 562 6.93 1.17 -33.55
C ALA A 562 6.98 -0.16 -32.76
N ARG A 563 6.29 -1.20 -33.26
CA ARG A 563 6.20 -2.54 -32.64
C ARG A 563 7.27 -3.49 -33.11
#